data_86a8bdc2ed4fa8e35299f60ef8c386e1
#
_entry.id   86a8bdc2ed4fa8e35299f60ef8c386e1
#
_cell.length_a   1.000
_cell.length_b   1.000
_cell.length_c   1.000
_cell.angle_alpha   90.00
_cell.angle_beta   90.00
_cell.angle_gamma   90.00
#
_symmetry.space_group_name_H-M   'P 1'
#
loop_
_entity.id
_entity.type
_entity.pdbx_description
1 polymer ?
#
loop_
_entity_poly.entity_id
_entity_poly.type
_entity_poly.pdbx_seq_one_letter_code
_entity_poly.pdbx_strand_id
1 'polypeptide(L)' 'MENYRYTAKDEKGKSVYGMMKARNEVDLQAKLKAQGQFLVDIKGDTKK' A
#
# COMPACT_ATOMS: atom_id res chain seq x y z
N MET A 1 -7.94 -12.04 -4.31
CA MET A 1 -7.11 -10.93 -3.82
C MET A 1 -6.31 -10.34 -4.92
N GLU A 2 -6.11 -9.04 -4.86
CA GLU A 2 -5.41 -8.34 -5.90
C GLU A 2 -4.04 -7.91 -5.42
N ASN A 3 -3.13 -7.81 -6.36
CA ASN A 3 -1.82 -7.27 -6.04
C ASN A 3 -1.88 -5.78 -6.25
N TYR A 4 -1.47 -5.04 -5.25
CA TYR A 4 -1.46 -3.59 -5.36
C TYR A 4 -0.03 -3.09 -5.22
N ARG A 5 0.32 -2.17 -6.09
CA ARG A 5 1.56 -1.45 -5.93
C ARG A 5 1.23 -0.19 -5.19
N TYR A 6 1.99 0.10 -4.20
CA TYR A 6 1.70 1.23 -3.37
C TYR A 6 2.93 2.07 -3.12
N THR A 7 2.69 3.32 -2.81
CA THR A 7 3.71 4.22 -2.32
C THR A 7 3.23 4.66 -0.95
N ALA A 8 4.06 4.47 0.03
CA ALA A 8 3.71 4.84 1.39
C ALA A 8 4.83 5.67 1.98
N LYS A 9 4.56 6.30 3.10
CA LYS A 9 5.58 7.02 3.83
C LYS A 9 5.65 6.48 5.23
N ASP A 10 6.86 6.37 5.75
CA ASP A 10 7.02 5.90 7.11
C ASP A 10 6.98 7.11 8.05
N GLU A 11 7.24 6.87 9.30
CA GLU A 11 7.17 7.91 10.31
C GLU A 11 8.17 9.02 10.08
N LYS A 12 9.21 8.71 9.39
CA LYS A 12 10.25 9.68 9.12
C LYS A 12 10.00 10.48 7.85
N GLY A 13 8.94 10.17 7.17
CA GLY A 13 8.62 10.86 5.93
C GLY A 13 9.30 10.29 4.72
N LYS A 14 9.87 9.11 4.83
CA LYS A 14 10.52 8.51 3.70
C LYS A 14 9.53 7.78 2.83
N SER A 15 9.71 7.83 1.54
CA SER A 15 8.86 7.13 0.62
C SER A 15 9.25 5.66 0.60
N VAL A 16 8.25 4.81 0.71
CA VAL A 16 8.46 3.37 0.67
C VAL A 16 7.63 2.83 -0.46
N TYR A 17 8.24 2.07 -1.33
CA TYR A 17 7.54 1.49 -2.46
C TYR A 17 7.47 -0.01 -2.29
N GLY A 18 6.34 -0.57 -2.63
CA GLY A 18 6.22 -2.00 -2.50
C GLY A 18 4.99 -2.53 -3.17
N MET A 19 4.76 -3.80 -3.00
CA MET A 19 3.61 -4.47 -3.56
C MET A 19 3.06 -5.41 -2.51
N MET A 20 1.75 -5.46 -2.40
CA MET A 20 1.12 -6.28 -1.39
C MET A 20 -0.23 -6.74 -1.88
N LYS A 21 -0.60 -7.94 -1.50
CA LYS A 21 -1.92 -8.45 -1.82
C LYS A 21 -2.92 -7.95 -0.81
N ALA A 22 -4.05 -7.53 -1.31
CA ALA A 22 -5.11 -7.06 -0.46
C ALA A 22 -6.43 -7.19 -1.20
N ARG A 23 -7.51 -7.13 -0.47
CA ARG A 23 -8.82 -7.23 -1.07
C ARG A 23 -9.21 -5.94 -1.76
N ASN A 24 -8.83 -4.84 -1.17
CA ASN A 24 -9.15 -3.53 -1.73
C ASN A 24 -8.23 -2.52 -1.08
N GLU A 25 -8.44 -1.27 -1.40
CA GLU A 25 -7.59 -0.20 -0.89
C GLU A 25 -7.66 -0.09 0.62
N VAL A 26 -8.84 -0.26 1.16
CA VAL A 26 -9.01 -0.11 2.60
C VAL A 26 -8.21 -1.19 3.33
N ASP A 27 -8.27 -2.40 2.81
CA ASP A 27 -7.54 -3.49 3.40
C ASP A 27 -6.03 -3.23 3.33
N LEU A 28 -5.58 -2.75 2.19
CA LEU A 28 -4.17 -2.44 2.03
C LEU A 28 -3.73 -1.36 2.99
N GLN A 29 -4.54 -0.33 3.12
CA GLN A 29 -4.25 0.77 4.00
C GLN A 29 -4.13 0.31 5.44
N ALA A 30 -5.02 -0.55 5.86
CA ALA A 30 -4.98 -1.07 7.21
C ALA A 30 -3.71 -1.86 7.48
N LYS A 31 -3.29 -2.63 6.49
CA LYS A 31 -2.06 -3.40 6.64
C LYS A 31 -0.84 -2.51 6.76
N LEU A 32 -0.82 -1.45 5.97
CA LEU A 32 0.30 -0.53 6.02
C LEU A 32 0.34 0.23 7.34
N LYS A 33 -0.82 0.61 7.83
CA LYS A 33 -0.87 1.30 9.11
C LYS A 33 -0.33 0.42 10.23
N ALA A 34 -0.63 -0.84 10.16
CA ALA A 34 -0.13 -1.77 11.17
C ALA A 34 1.39 -1.84 11.17
N GLN A 35 2.00 -1.47 10.06
CA GLN A 35 3.44 -1.45 9.96
C GLN A 35 4.04 -0.09 10.22
N GLY A 36 3.21 0.88 10.58
CA GLY A 36 3.71 2.22 10.84
C GLY A 36 3.90 3.04 9.58
N GLN A 37 3.23 2.66 8.51
CA GLN A 37 3.35 3.37 7.26
C GLN A 37 2.03 3.99 6.87
N PHE A 38 2.10 5.02 6.06
CA PHE A 38 0.89 5.71 5.61
C PHE A 38 0.81 5.62 4.10
N LEU A 39 -0.32 5.20 3.61
CA LEU A 39 -0.51 5.06 2.17
C LEU A 39 -0.59 6.43 1.54
N VAL A 40 0.24 6.66 0.55
CA VAL A 40 0.27 7.91 -0.16
C VAL A 40 -0.39 7.75 -1.51
N ASP A 41 -0.08 6.67 -2.18
CA ASP A 41 -0.62 6.46 -3.52
C ASP A 41 -0.76 4.96 -3.73
N ILE A 42 -1.66 4.59 -4.62
CA ILE A 42 -1.89 3.19 -4.87
C ILE A 42 -2.17 3.01 -6.35
N LYS A 43 -1.61 1.98 -6.93
CA LYS A 43 -1.91 1.61 -8.29
C LYS A 43 -2.43 0.22 -8.28
N GLY A 44 -3.64 0.04 -8.69
CA GLY A 44 -4.21 -1.27 -8.78
C GLY A 44 -3.48 -2.04 -9.83
N ASP A 45 -3.16 -3.24 -9.55
CA ASP A 45 -2.55 -4.06 -10.51
C ASP A 45 -3.59 -4.72 -11.31
N THR A 46 -3.76 -4.34 -12.45
CA THR A 46 -4.75 -4.91 -13.14
C THR A 46 -4.25 -5.81 -14.08
N LYS A 47 -4.42 -6.61 -14.18
CA LYS A 47 -4.11 -7.38 -15.09
C LYS A 47 -4.87 -7.28 -16.18
N LYS A 48 -4.89 -7.15 -16.87
CA LYS A 48 -5.70 -7.08 -17.72
C LYS A 48 -5.54 -7.63 -18.34
#